data_3069d0d716d65214499ca9b0df7c681d
#
_entry.id   3069d0d716d65214499ca9b0df7c681d
#
_cell.length_a   1.000
_cell.length_b   1.000
_cell.length_c   1.000
_cell.angle_alpha   90.00
_cell.angle_beta   90.00
_cell.angle_gamma   90.00
#
_symmetry.space_group_name_H-M   'P 1'
#
loop_
_entity.id
_entity.type
_entity.pdbx_description
1 polymer ?
#
loop_
_entity_poly.entity_id
_entity_poly.type
_entity_poly.pdbx_seq_one_letter_code
_entity_poly.pdbx_strand_id
1 'polypeptide(L)'
;MQILTRCVFLLLIVISLAGFGNAQTNWPQWRGTGGTGISTETGVPSEWSESKNIAWKTAIPGRGHSSPIVWGDRIFLTTSIEGPIVPGAEAVRHYRRGQEYLHPDSVGANHSYTMKLLCLELKSGRVLWEKTVYEGTVHDNRHKKNTYASATPATDGRFVYLSFEAEGVYCYDFDGKKIWKTSLGKIAKGGMGPGTSPVLYENLVILQCDQEYGEGSFIAAVDKKTGKEVWRVSRDQRRSWATPLLIKTAQRTEMVTSGPDKIISYDPSTGRELWSAPGVISNPIPSPVAGQGLVFVTAGSDTKRAFAIRLGGSGDLAGTSNLVWSYDKGTAYVPSPILYNDYLYLVTDAGAITCIEAGTGKVIYQTRIPMAARFTASPVAFEGKILFVSEDGDSFILKGGPTPEILNANALGEPVYASPAIVPGRILIRGQDNLYCIANGASKK
;
A
#
# COMPACT_ATOMS: atom_id res chain seq x y z
N MET A 1 16.59 -32.37 78.18
CA MET A 1 16.31 -33.30 77.08
C MET A 1 15.63 -32.51 75.99
N GLN A 2 16.46 -31.93 75.06
CA GLN A 2 16.01 -31.02 73.99
C GLN A 2 15.81 -31.81 72.74
N ILE A 3 14.63 -31.75 72.15
CA ILE A 3 14.28 -32.34 70.85
C ILE A 3 14.42 -31.25 69.79
N LEU A 4 15.43 -31.38 68.92
CA LEU A 4 15.63 -30.52 67.76
C LEU A 4 14.70 -30.99 66.61
N THR A 5 13.71 -30.13 66.26
CA THR A 5 12.89 -30.34 65.08
C THR A 5 13.58 -29.67 63.87
N ARG A 6 14.04 -30.46 62.90
CA ARG A 6 14.56 -29.98 61.59
C ARG A 6 13.40 -29.74 60.65
N CYS A 7 13.14 -28.49 60.32
CA CYS A 7 12.29 -28.14 59.19
C CYS A 7 13.10 -28.21 57.89
N VAL A 8 12.73 -29.11 56.99
CA VAL A 8 13.20 -29.18 55.63
C VAL A 8 12.32 -28.28 54.76
N PHE A 9 12.83 -27.14 54.31
CA PHE A 9 12.21 -26.33 53.27
C PHE A 9 12.47 -26.93 51.90
N LEU A 10 11.45 -27.50 51.26
CA LEU A 10 11.48 -27.86 49.83
C LEU A 10 11.24 -26.60 49.02
N LEU A 11 12.30 -26.13 48.34
CA LEU A 11 12.23 -25.04 47.37
C LEU A 11 11.71 -25.61 46.04
N LEU A 12 10.42 -25.44 45.72
CA LEU A 12 9.86 -25.73 44.41
C LEU A 12 10.28 -24.61 43.43
N ILE A 13 11.30 -24.91 42.62
CA ILE A 13 11.67 -24.06 41.48
C ILE A 13 10.63 -24.32 40.39
N VAL A 14 9.66 -23.40 40.25
CA VAL A 14 8.77 -23.33 39.09
C VAL A 14 9.57 -22.74 37.93
N ILE A 15 10.11 -23.57 37.07
CA ILE A 15 10.69 -23.14 35.78
C ILE A 15 9.51 -22.76 34.88
N SER A 16 9.20 -21.47 34.83
CA SER A 16 8.31 -20.91 33.81
C SER A 16 9.03 -21.06 32.46
N LEU A 17 8.66 -22.07 31.69
CA LEU A 17 8.95 -22.12 30.27
C LEU A 17 8.14 -20.99 29.60
N ALA A 18 8.69 -19.77 29.62
CA ALA A 18 8.26 -18.74 28.71
C ALA A 18 8.54 -19.26 27.30
N GLY A 19 7.54 -19.84 26.67
CA GLY A 19 7.57 -20.13 25.25
C GLY A 19 7.83 -18.82 24.53
N PHE A 20 9.02 -18.67 23.95
CA PHE A 20 9.27 -17.68 22.92
C PHE A 20 8.36 -18.05 21.74
N GLY A 21 7.09 -17.68 21.81
CA GLY A 21 6.26 -17.59 20.65
C GLY A 21 6.94 -16.59 19.72
N ASN A 22 7.52 -17.07 18.62
CA ASN A 22 7.94 -16.20 17.54
C ASN A 22 6.73 -15.33 17.22
N ALA A 23 6.80 -14.05 17.55
CA ALA A 23 5.79 -13.09 17.18
C ALA A 23 5.72 -13.14 15.64
N GLN A 24 4.67 -13.77 15.11
CA GLN A 24 4.51 -13.94 13.69
C GLN A 24 4.33 -12.56 13.09
N THR A 25 5.36 -12.08 12.37
CA THR A 25 5.29 -10.75 11.78
C THR A 25 4.34 -10.80 10.60
N ASN A 26 3.35 -9.92 10.64
CA ASN A 26 2.28 -9.82 9.65
C ASN A 26 2.57 -8.70 8.64
N TRP A 27 1.93 -8.78 7.48
CA TRP A 27 1.90 -7.72 6.47
C TRP A 27 0.45 -7.29 6.24
N PRO A 28 -0.16 -6.55 7.20
CA PRO A 28 -1.61 -6.50 7.35
C PRO A 28 -2.33 -5.53 6.39
N GLN A 29 -1.62 -4.72 5.65
CA GLN A 29 -2.17 -3.66 4.80
C GLN A 29 -1.18 -3.24 3.71
N TRP A 30 -1.57 -2.26 2.90
CA TRP A 30 -0.70 -1.61 1.93
C TRP A 30 0.62 -1.20 2.57
N ARG A 31 1.73 -1.72 2.00
CA ARG A 31 3.11 -1.51 2.50
C ARG A 31 3.36 -2.00 3.94
N GLY A 32 2.60 -2.99 4.39
CA GLY A 32 2.85 -3.69 5.66
C GLY A 32 2.50 -2.88 6.90
N THR A 33 3.12 -3.25 8.01
CA THR A 33 2.87 -2.61 9.31
C THR A 33 3.23 -1.13 9.26
N GLY A 34 2.28 -0.28 9.64
CA GLY A 34 2.45 1.18 9.60
C GLY A 34 2.54 1.78 8.20
N GLY A 35 2.35 1.03 7.11
CA GLY A 35 2.39 1.55 5.73
C GLY A 35 3.77 1.99 5.25
N THR A 36 4.85 1.53 5.91
CA THR A 36 6.21 2.02 5.68
C THR A 36 6.93 1.35 4.51
N GLY A 37 6.53 0.14 4.14
CA GLY A 37 7.25 -0.71 3.18
C GLY A 37 8.48 -1.39 3.78
N ILE A 38 8.67 -1.33 5.09
CA ILE A 38 9.85 -1.88 5.78
C ILE A 38 9.46 -3.14 6.53
N SER A 39 10.25 -4.18 6.38
CA SER A 39 10.18 -5.41 7.17
C SER A 39 11.37 -5.50 8.12
N THR A 40 11.12 -5.96 9.33
CA THR A 40 12.15 -6.30 10.33
C THR A 40 12.56 -7.77 10.26
N GLU A 41 11.99 -8.53 9.31
CA GLU A 41 12.27 -9.95 9.13
C GLU A 41 13.69 -10.21 8.66
N THR A 42 14.22 -11.35 9.08
CA THR A 42 15.55 -11.84 8.72
C THR A 42 15.47 -13.14 7.91
N GLY A 43 16.56 -13.48 7.23
CA GLY A 43 16.62 -14.66 6.37
C GLY A 43 15.78 -14.55 5.11
N VAL A 44 15.45 -13.32 4.71
CA VAL A 44 14.67 -13.05 3.51
C VAL A 44 15.53 -13.31 2.26
N PRO A 45 15.02 -14.02 1.24
CA PRO A 45 15.79 -14.30 0.02
C PRO A 45 16.24 -13.03 -0.69
N SER A 46 17.46 -13.02 -1.20
CA SER A 46 17.98 -11.97 -2.07
C SER A 46 18.23 -12.44 -3.50
N GLU A 47 18.17 -13.75 -3.74
CA GLU A 47 18.36 -14.35 -5.05
C GLU A 47 17.21 -15.28 -5.41
N TRP A 48 16.71 -15.16 -6.62
CA TRP A 48 15.74 -16.10 -7.22
C TRP A 48 15.79 -16.04 -8.74
N SER A 49 15.21 -17.04 -9.37
CA SER A 49 14.91 -17.09 -10.77
C SER A 49 13.64 -17.93 -10.98
N GLU A 50 13.19 -18.12 -12.18
CA GLU A 50 12.04 -18.99 -12.47
C GLU A 50 12.17 -20.42 -11.90
N SER A 51 13.40 -20.88 -11.61
CA SER A 51 13.70 -22.23 -11.10
C SER A 51 14.37 -22.28 -9.73
N LYS A 52 14.85 -21.13 -9.21
CA LYS A 52 15.57 -21.05 -7.94
C LYS A 52 14.77 -20.27 -6.91
N ASN A 53 14.64 -20.81 -5.70
CA ASN A 53 14.02 -20.16 -4.55
C ASN A 53 12.52 -19.81 -4.73
N ILE A 54 11.83 -20.36 -5.72
CA ILE A 54 10.37 -20.27 -5.83
C ILE A 54 9.76 -21.41 -4.98
N ALA A 55 9.25 -21.07 -3.80
CA ALA A 55 8.63 -22.04 -2.91
C ALA A 55 7.30 -22.57 -3.49
N TRP A 56 6.52 -21.68 -4.08
CA TRP A 56 5.30 -22.01 -4.83
C TRP A 56 4.90 -20.84 -5.74
N LYS A 57 4.09 -21.19 -6.74
CA LYS A 57 3.49 -20.28 -7.72
C LYS A 57 2.03 -20.70 -7.86
N THR A 58 1.10 -19.76 -7.64
CA THR A 58 -0.33 -20.01 -7.70
C THR A 58 -1.00 -19.10 -8.71
N ALA A 59 -1.74 -19.66 -9.66
CA ALA A 59 -2.51 -18.89 -10.62
C ALA A 59 -3.63 -18.09 -9.94
N ILE A 60 -3.75 -16.81 -10.29
CA ILE A 60 -4.77 -15.90 -9.78
C ILE A 60 -5.66 -15.47 -10.96
N PRO A 61 -6.96 -15.75 -10.91
CA PRO A 61 -7.86 -15.42 -12.02
C PRO A 61 -8.02 -13.90 -12.18
N GLY A 62 -8.14 -13.43 -13.42
CA GLY A 62 -8.38 -12.01 -13.73
C GLY A 62 -7.15 -11.12 -13.51
N ARG A 63 -7.39 -9.84 -13.28
CA ARG A 63 -6.33 -8.82 -13.11
C ARG A 63 -6.49 -8.08 -11.79
N GLY A 64 -5.38 -7.73 -11.16
CA GLY A 64 -5.39 -6.92 -9.95
C GLY A 64 -4.00 -6.45 -9.56
N HIS A 65 -3.90 -5.21 -9.10
CA HIS A 65 -2.66 -4.61 -8.60
C HIS A 65 -2.63 -4.52 -7.07
N SER A 66 -3.67 -5.03 -6.40
CA SER A 66 -3.63 -5.13 -4.93
C SER A 66 -2.42 -5.96 -4.51
N SER A 67 -1.63 -5.43 -3.59
CA SER A 67 -0.56 -6.20 -2.96
C SER A 67 -1.14 -7.33 -2.12
N PRO A 68 -0.45 -8.47 -1.98
CA PRO A 68 -0.85 -9.46 -1.00
C PRO A 68 -0.72 -8.89 0.41
N ILE A 69 -1.71 -9.15 1.26
CA ILE A 69 -1.61 -8.92 2.70
C ILE A 69 -1.57 -10.26 3.42
N VAL A 70 -0.90 -10.29 4.56
CA VAL A 70 -0.67 -11.53 5.31
C VAL A 70 -1.00 -11.33 6.78
N TRP A 71 -1.74 -12.29 7.33
CA TRP A 71 -1.93 -12.42 8.76
C TRP A 71 -1.88 -13.89 9.16
N GLY A 72 -0.92 -14.21 10.01
CA GLY A 72 -0.70 -15.60 10.38
C GLY A 72 -0.30 -16.44 9.17
N ASP A 73 -1.05 -17.49 8.93
CA ASP A 73 -0.89 -18.42 7.81
C ASP A 73 -1.75 -18.09 6.58
N ARG A 74 -2.45 -16.95 6.60
CA ARG A 74 -3.39 -16.53 5.57
C ARG A 74 -2.87 -15.37 4.74
N ILE A 75 -3.04 -15.50 3.43
CA ILE A 75 -2.78 -14.43 2.46
C ILE A 75 -4.14 -13.99 1.91
N PHE A 76 -4.37 -12.69 1.81
CA PHE A 76 -5.56 -12.15 1.15
C PHE A 76 -5.16 -11.22 0.02
N LEU A 77 -5.88 -11.28 -1.08
CA LEU A 77 -5.76 -10.36 -2.21
C LEU A 77 -7.07 -10.25 -2.97
N THR A 78 -7.25 -9.17 -3.71
CA THR A 78 -8.41 -8.95 -4.55
C THR A 78 -8.07 -9.12 -6.02
N THR A 79 -9.04 -9.50 -6.85
CA THR A 79 -8.91 -9.56 -8.29
C THR A 79 -10.19 -9.12 -9.00
N SER A 80 -10.08 -8.72 -10.25
CA SER A 80 -11.18 -8.30 -11.11
C SER A 80 -11.12 -9.07 -12.42
N ILE A 81 -12.17 -9.81 -12.73
CA ILE A 81 -12.33 -10.58 -13.95
C ILE A 81 -13.24 -9.76 -14.86
N GLU A 82 -12.71 -9.39 -16.03
CA GLU A 82 -13.47 -8.68 -17.05
C GLU A 82 -14.37 -9.65 -17.80
N GLY A 83 -15.64 -9.33 -17.87
CA GLY A 83 -16.66 -10.07 -18.60
C GLY A 83 -17.01 -9.42 -19.95
N PRO A 84 -18.12 -9.82 -20.56
CA PRO A 84 -18.56 -9.30 -21.85
C PRO A 84 -18.96 -7.81 -21.76
N ILE A 85 -18.98 -7.19 -22.94
CA ILE A 85 -19.57 -5.85 -23.10
C ILE A 85 -21.07 -5.92 -22.78
N VAL A 86 -21.55 -4.97 -22.00
CA VAL A 86 -22.96 -4.83 -21.62
C VAL A 86 -23.58 -3.76 -22.52
N PRO A 87 -24.54 -4.10 -23.40
CA PRO A 87 -25.19 -3.13 -24.26
C PRO A 87 -25.83 -1.99 -23.47
N GLY A 88 -25.54 -0.76 -23.86
CA GLY A 88 -26.06 0.43 -23.17
C GLY A 88 -25.38 0.79 -21.84
N ALA A 89 -24.35 0.08 -21.42
CA ALA A 89 -23.53 0.51 -20.29
C ALA A 89 -22.67 1.72 -20.70
N GLU A 90 -22.80 2.79 -19.96
CA GLU A 90 -22.06 4.03 -20.20
C GLU A 90 -21.20 4.39 -18.99
N ALA A 91 -19.96 4.80 -19.26
CA ALA A 91 -19.11 5.40 -18.24
C ALA A 91 -19.59 6.80 -17.88
N VAL A 92 -19.18 7.27 -16.73
CA VAL A 92 -19.35 8.68 -16.34
C VAL A 92 -18.71 9.58 -17.39
N ARG A 93 -19.42 10.63 -17.77
CA ARG A 93 -18.90 11.65 -18.69
C ARG A 93 -18.01 12.62 -17.93
N HIS A 94 -16.80 12.80 -18.41
CA HIS A 94 -15.82 13.72 -17.86
C HIS A 94 -15.70 14.95 -18.75
N TYR A 95 -15.47 16.11 -18.14
CA TYR A 95 -15.36 17.38 -18.85
C TYR A 95 -14.01 18.02 -18.54
N ARG A 96 -13.35 18.58 -19.55
CA ARG A 96 -12.14 19.38 -19.40
C ARG A 96 -12.33 20.72 -20.08
N ARG A 97 -12.25 21.81 -19.33
CA ARG A 97 -12.50 23.18 -19.82
C ARG A 97 -13.88 23.33 -20.51
N GLY A 98 -14.91 22.70 -19.93
CA GLY A 98 -16.28 22.76 -20.44
C GLY A 98 -16.58 21.87 -21.65
N GLN A 99 -15.62 21.11 -22.16
CA GLN A 99 -15.80 20.14 -23.24
C GLN A 99 -15.75 18.73 -22.71
N GLU A 100 -16.59 17.84 -23.23
CA GLU A 100 -16.54 16.42 -22.92
C GLU A 100 -15.16 15.87 -23.31
N TYR A 101 -14.54 15.13 -22.39
CA TYR A 101 -13.21 14.60 -22.56
C TYR A 101 -13.12 13.17 -22.06
N LEU A 102 -12.66 12.28 -22.92
CA LEU A 102 -12.26 10.93 -22.56
C LEU A 102 -10.77 10.74 -22.85
N HIS A 103 -10.00 10.38 -21.84
CA HIS A 103 -8.58 10.09 -22.04
C HIS A 103 -8.42 8.87 -22.97
N PRO A 104 -7.47 8.89 -23.94
CA PRO A 104 -7.32 7.77 -24.90
C PRO A 104 -7.06 6.40 -24.25
N ASP A 105 -6.47 6.40 -23.05
CA ASP A 105 -6.18 5.18 -22.29
C ASP A 105 -7.28 4.84 -21.26
N SER A 106 -8.41 5.54 -21.28
CA SER A 106 -9.55 5.31 -20.38
C SER A 106 -10.48 4.25 -20.99
N VAL A 107 -10.64 3.12 -20.29
CA VAL A 107 -11.35 1.94 -20.80
C VAL A 107 -12.14 1.23 -19.71
N GLY A 108 -13.07 0.38 -20.10
CA GLY A 108 -13.57 -0.72 -19.28
C GLY A 108 -14.97 -0.56 -18.72
N ALA A 109 -15.53 0.65 -18.57
CA ALA A 109 -16.85 0.80 -17.92
C ALA A 109 -18.02 0.19 -18.71
N ASN A 110 -17.82 -0.11 -19.99
CA ASN A 110 -18.80 -0.80 -20.83
C ASN A 110 -18.81 -2.33 -20.68
N HIS A 111 -17.95 -2.88 -19.86
CA HIS A 111 -17.91 -4.32 -19.56
C HIS A 111 -18.60 -4.64 -18.23
N SER A 112 -19.03 -5.89 -18.08
CA SER A 112 -19.32 -6.46 -16.76
C SER A 112 -18.03 -6.89 -16.08
N TYR A 113 -18.04 -6.92 -14.75
CA TYR A 113 -16.90 -7.37 -13.93
C TYR A 113 -17.36 -8.30 -12.82
N THR A 114 -16.55 -9.32 -12.55
CA THR A 114 -16.63 -10.11 -11.32
C THR A 114 -15.42 -9.79 -10.47
N MET A 115 -15.63 -9.10 -9.35
CA MET A 115 -14.57 -8.76 -8.40
C MET A 115 -14.57 -9.77 -7.26
N LYS A 116 -13.39 -10.30 -6.95
CA LYS A 116 -13.23 -11.37 -5.95
C LYS A 116 -12.26 -10.99 -4.85
N LEU A 117 -12.48 -11.60 -3.68
CA LEU A 117 -11.52 -11.72 -2.58
C LEU A 117 -11.06 -13.16 -2.52
N LEU A 118 -9.74 -13.37 -2.50
CA LEU A 118 -9.12 -14.68 -2.36
C LEU A 118 -8.41 -14.79 -1.02
N CYS A 119 -8.48 -15.99 -0.41
CA CYS A 119 -7.65 -16.37 0.73
C CYS A 119 -6.81 -17.58 0.36
N LEU A 120 -5.50 -17.48 0.57
CA LEU A 120 -4.56 -18.55 0.29
C LEU A 120 -3.78 -18.92 1.58
N GLU A 121 -3.30 -20.14 1.61
CA GLU A 121 -2.40 -20.61 2.65
C GLU A 121 -0.96 -20.14 2.38
N LEU A 122 -0.34 -19.47 3.34
CA LEU A 122 1.02 -18.92 3.18
C LEU A 122 2.06 -20.01 2.89
N LYS A 123 1.93 -21.19 3.50
CA LYS A 123 2.93 -22.26 3.38
C LYS A 123 2.95 -22.89 1.99
N SER A 124 1.80 -23.11 1.38
CA SER A 124 1.66 -23.89 0.14
C SER A 124 1.16 -23.08 -1.06
N GLY A 125 0.63 -21.89 -0.86
CA GLY A 125 -0.05 -21.11 -1.89
C GLY A 125 -1.42 -21.65 -2.29
N ARG A 126 -1.91 -22.71 -1.63
CA ARG A 126 -3.22 -23.30 -1.92
C ARG A 126 -4.34 -22.31 -1.65
N VAL A 127 -5.21 -22.11 -2.62
CA VAL A 127 -6.43 -21.31 -2.44
C VAL A 127 -7.33 -22.04 -1.43
N LEU A 128 -7.58 -21.42 -0.30
CA LEU A 128 -8.44 -21.94 0.75
C LEU A 128 -9.90 -21.66 0.43
N TRP A 129 -10.17 -20.46 -0.05
CA TRP A 129 -11.46 -20.04 -0.56
C TRP A 129 -11.33 -18.79 -1.44
N GLU A 130 -12.34 -18.60 -2.29
CA GLU A 130 -12.56 -17.35 -3.03
C GLU A 130 -14.03 -16.93 -2.87
N LYS A 131 -14.27 -15.62 -2.86
CA LYS A 131 -15.61 -15.05 -2.76
C LYS A 131 -15.82 -14.00 -3.84
N THR A 132 -16.94 -14.09 -4.55
CA THR A 132 -17.43 -13.00 -5.37
C THR A 132 -17.93 -11.89 -4.45
N VAL A 133 -17.31 -10.73 -4.55
CA VAL A 133 -17.59 -9.56 -3.72
C VAL A 133 -18.58 -8.64 -4.43
N TYR A 134 -18.36 -8.43 -5.73
CA TYR A 134 -19.18 -7.62 -6.60
C TYR A 134 -19.31 -8.28 -7.98
N GLU A 135 -20.47 -8.14 -8.59
CA GLU A 135 -20.72 -8.56 -9.96
C GLU A 135 -21.64 -7.54 -10.62
N GLY A 136 -21.25 -7.06 -11.81
CA GLY A 136 -22.00 -6.05 -12.57
C GLY A 136 -21.12 -5.10 -13.35
N THR A 137 -21.75 -4.04 -13.86
CA THR A 137 -21.07 -2.91 -14.51
C THR A 137 -20.41 -2.02 -13.45
N VAL A 138 -19.41 -1.25 -13.85
CA VAL A 138 -18.67 -0.34 -12.98
C VAL A 138 -19.06 1.11 -13.28
N HIS A 139 -18.89 1.99 -12.27
CA HIS A 139 -19.33 3.37 -12.37
C HIS A 139 -18.47 4.22 -13.32
N ASP A 140 -17.14 4.04 -13.32
CA ASP A 140 -16.20 4.84 -14.09
C ASP A 140 -15.23 3.96 -14.87
N ASN A 141 -14.63 4.50 -15.92
CA ASN A 141 -13.52 3.86 -16.63
C ASN A 141 -12.27 3.75 -15.73
N ARG A 142 -11.33 2.96 -16.17
CA ARG A 142 -9.97 2.88 -15.62
C ARG A 142 -8.92 3.17 -16.69
N HIS A 143 -7.74 3.59 -16.29
CA HIS A 143 -6.58 3.59 -17.19
C HIS A 143 -6.29 2.15 -17.65
N LYS A 144 -5.93 1.94 -18.92
CA LYS A 144 -5.67 0.59 -19.49
C LYS A 144 -4.65 -0.24 -18.72
N LYS A 145 -3.68 0.42 -18.06
CA LYS A 145 -2.73 -0.23 -17.15
C LYS A 145 -3.29 -0.44 -15.74
N ASN A 146 -4.38 0.21 -15.34
CA ASN A 146 -4.99 0.05 -14.03
C ASN A 146 -5.98 -1.12 -13.98
N THR A 147 -6.42 -1.52 -12.79
CA THR A 147 -7.47 -2.55 -12.59
C THR A 147 -8.49 -2.05 -11.56
N TYR A 148 -9.71 -2.60 -11.58
CA TYR A 148 -10.68 -2.30 -10.53
C TYR A 148 -10.35 -2.96 -9.18
N ALA A 149 -9.36 -3.85 -9.15
CA ALA A 149 -8.80 -4.47 -7.96
C ALA A 149 -7.38 -3.95 -7.65
N SER A 150 -7.17 -2.63 -7.71
CA SER A 150 -5.88 -2.01 -7.41
C SER A 150 -5.72 -1.62 -5.95
N ALA A 151 -6.80 -1.27 -5.26
CA ALA A 151 -6.76 -1.03 -3.82
C ALA A 151 -6.37 -2.32 -3.07
N THR A 152 -5.37 -2.22 -2.21
CA THR A 152 -4.93 -3.33 -1.37
C THR A 152 -5.84 -3.44 -0.15
N PRO A 153 -6.38 -4.62 0.19
CA PRO A 153 -7.16 -4.81 1.40
C PRO A 153 -6.33 -4.55 2.67
N ALA A 154 -7.01 -4.41 3.81
CA ALA A 154 -6.39 -4.32 5.13
C ALA A 154 -7.04 -5.32 6.10
N THR A 155 -6.27 -5.79 7.10
CA THR A 155 -6.78 -6.70 8.12
C THR A 155 -6.31 -6.29 9.52
N ASP A 156 -7.16 -6.54 10.51
CA ASP A 156 -6.84 -6.39 11.94
C ASP A 156 -6.62 -7.75 12.64
N GLY A 157 -6.50 -8.83 11.84
CA GLY A 157 -6.31 -10.19 12.35
C GLY A 157 -7.61 -10.95 12.63
N ARG A 158 -8.74 -10.28 12.52
CA ARG A 158 -10.06 -10.88 12.66
C ARG A 158 -10.91 -10.72 11.41
N PHE A 159 -10.82 -9.57 10.76
CA PHE A 159 -11.58 -9.22 9.58
C PHE A 159 -10.67 -8.70 8.47
N VAL A 160 -11.14 -8.82 7.25
CA VAL A 160 -10.52 -8.25 6.05
C VAL A 160 -11.44 -7.17 5.50
N TYR A 161 -10.90 -5.97 5.34
CA TYR A 161 -11.59 -4.79 4.82
C TYR A 161 -11.06 -4.48 3.44
N LEU A 162 -11.95 -4.30 2.48
CA LEU A 162 -11.59 -4.04 1.09
C LEU A 162 -12.48 -2.96 0.48
N SER A 163 -11.94 -2.23 -0.47
CA SER A 163 -12.63 -1.17 -1.19
C SER A 163 -12.52 -1.42 -2.70
N PHE A 164 -13.67 -1.31 -3.37
CA PHE A 164 -13.76 -1.16 -4.82
C PHE A 164 -14.30 0.23 -5.18
N GLU A 165 -14.05 1.22 -4.31
CA GLU A 165 -14.49 2.62 -4.43
C GLU A 165 -16.01 2.74 -4.67
N ALA A 166 -16.44 3.13 -5.88
CA ALA A 166 -17.86 3.33 -6.18
C ALA A 166 -18.71 2.06 -6.02
N GLU A 167 -18.15 0.88 -6.25
CA GLU A 167 -18.84 -0.41 -6.14
C GLU A 167 -18.99 -0.88 -4.69
N GLY A 168 -18.29 -0.22 -3.76
CA GLY A 168 -18.50 -0.38 -2.32
C GLY A 168 -17.27 -0.74 -1.50
N VAL A 169 -17.48 -0.67 -0.19
CA VAL A 169 -16.55 -1.07 0.87
C VAL A 169 -17.13 -2.30 1.56
N TYR A 170 -16.30 -3.28 1.85
CA TYR A 170 -16.76 -4.58 2.32
C TYR A 170 -15.91 -5.06 3.50
N CYS A 171 -16.52 -5.84 4.38
CA CYS A 171 -15.87 -6.57 5.46
C CYS A 171 -16.19 -8.04 5.37
N TYR A 172 -15.15 -8.87 5.47
CA TYR A 172 -15.25 -10.32 5.53
C TYR A 172 -14.50 -10.85 6.76
N ASP A 173 -14.97 -11.95 7.34
CA ASP A 173 -14.14 -12.71 8.28
C ASP A 173 -13.12 -13.59 7.55
N PHE A 174 -12.25 -14.25 8.30
CA PHE A 174 -11.19 -15.10 7.75
C PHE A 174 -11.72 -16.40 7.12
N ASP A 175 -12.97 -16.78 7.35
CA ASP A 175 -13.63 -17.91 6.73
C ASP A 175 -14.40 -17.52 5.46
N GLY A 176 -14.32 -16.24 5.08
CA GLY A 176 -14.92 -15.70 3.86
C GLY A 176 -16.42 -15.42 3.99
N LYS A 177 -16.94 -15.30 5.21
CA LYS A 177 -18.30 -14.80 5.44
C LYS A 177 -18.32 -13.29 5.36
N LYS A 178 -19.18 -12.73 4.51
CA LYS A 178 -19.41 -11.29 4.43
C LYS A 178 -20.11 -10.82 5.71
N ILE A 179 -19.51 -9.86 6.40
CA ILE A 179 -20.02 -9.25 7.62
C ILE A 179 -20.91 -8.05 7.28
N TRP A 180 -20.40 -7.14 6.44
CA TRP A 180 -21.16 -5.99 5.96
C TRP A 180 -20.67 -5.49 4.60
N LYS A 181 -21.51 -4.70 3.94
CA LYS A 181 -21.22 -3.89 2.76
C LYS A 181 -21.71 -2.49 3.01
N THR A 182 -20.94 -1.48 2.62
CA THR A 182 -21.30 -0.06 2.69
C THR A 182 -20.98 0.61 1.35
N SER A 183 -21.84 1.51 0.90
CA SER A 183 -21.53 2.41 -0.20
C SER A 183 -21.16 3.78 0.35
N LEU A 184 -20.06 4.34 -0.13
CA LEU A 184 -19.67 5.73 0.16
C LEU A 184 -20.20 6.71 -0.91
N GLY A 185 -20.94 6.22 -1.88
CA GLY A 185 -21.48 6.98 -3.01
C GLY A 185 -20.72 6.72 -4.30
N LYS A 186 -21.04 7.50 -5.31
CA LYS A 186 -20.40 7.44 -6.62
C LYS A 186 -19.07 8.18 -6.56
N ILE A 187 -17.99 7.51 -6.96
CA ILE A 187 -16.63 8.04 -6.95
C ILE A 187 -16.07 7.90 -8.35
N ALA A 188 -15.66 9.02 -8.96
CA ALA A 188 -15.14 9.07 -10.32
C ALA A 188 -13.81 9.84 -10.35
N LYS A 189 -12.81 9.27 -10.99
CA LYS A 189 -11.44 9.80 -11.06
C LYS A 189 -11.00 10.14 -12.48
N GLY A 190 -11.94 10.65 -13.29
CA GLY A 190 -11.63 11.04 -14.66
C GLY A 190 -11.30 9.87 -15.57
N GLY A 191 -11.93 8.73 -15.36
CA GLY A 191 -11.70 7.53 -16.14
C GLY A 191 -10.34 6.86 -15.92
N MET A 192 -9.68 7.12 -14.77
CA MET A 192 -8.37 6.55 -14.45
C MET A 192 -8.43 5.37 -13.48
N GLY A 193 -9.61 5.12 -12.87
CA GLY A 193 -9.88 3.99 -11.98
C GLY A 193 -9.35 4.13 -10.56
N PRO A 194 -9.60 3.09 -9.72
CA PRO A 194 -9.30 3.10 -8.29
C PRO A 194 -7.81 2.99 -7.98
N GLY A 195 -7.43 3.31 -6.74
CA GLY A 195 -6.04 3.15 -6.26
C GLY A 195 -5.88 3.31 -4.76
N THR A 196 -6.73 4.07 -4.10
CA THR A 196 -6.61 4.33 -2.66
C THR A 196 -7.02 3.11 -1.85
N SER A 197 -6.14 2.65 -0.96
CA SER A 197 -6.39 1.51 -0.07
C SER A 197 -7.05 1.95 1.24
N PRO A 198 -7.86 1.10 1.90
CA PRO A 198 -8.40 1.37 3.22
C PRO A 198 -7.30 1.42 4.27
N VAL A 199 -7.45 2.32 5.25
CA VAL A 199 -6.55 2.49 6.39
C VAL A 199 -7.31 2.18 7.68
N LEU A 200 -6.70 1.40 8.57
CA LEU A 200 -7.34 1.00 9.82
C LEU A 200 -6.81 1.83 11.00
N TYR A 201 -7.72 2.46 11.72
CA TYR A 201 -7.41 3.18 12.96
C TYR A 201 -8.42 2.81 14.05
N GLU A 202 -7.95 2.25 15.15
CA GLU A 202 -8.81 1.79 16.26
C GLU A 202 -10.02 0.97 15.75
N ASN A 203 -11.24 1.47 15.93
CA ASN A 203 -12.48 0.84 15.44
C ASN A 203 -12.94 1.35 14.06
N LEU A 204 -12.10 2.08 13.35
CA LEU A 204 -12.43 2.73 12.09
C LEU A 204 -11.73 2.11 10.89
N VAL A 205 -12.44 2.07 9.75
CA VAL A 205 -11.89 1.91 8.40
C VAL A 205 -12.02 3.26 7.70
N ILE A 206 -10.90 3.84 7.30
CA ILE A 206 -10.83 5.19 6.73
C ILE A 206 -10.50 5.09 5.24
N LEU A 207 -11.18 5.86 4.41
CA LEU A 207 -11.01 5.93 2.97
C LEU A 207 -10.94 7.38 2.48
N GLN A 208 -9.94 7.68 1.66
CA GLN A 208 -9.83 8.93 0.92
C GLN A 208 -10.46 8.75 -0.45
N CYS A 209 -11.48 9.56 -0.74
CA CYS A 209 -12.32 9.46 -1.93
C CYS A 209 -12.26 10.78 -2.72
N ASP A 210 -11.08 11.14 -3.19
CA ASP A 210 -10.88 12.35 -4.00
C ASP A 210 -11.40 12.12 -5.42
N GLN A 211 -12.12 13.09 -5.96
CA GLN A 211 -12.75 13.05 -7.28
C GLN A 211 -12.07 13.98 -8.28
N GLU A 212 -12.38 13.82 -9.56
CA GLU A 212 -11.63 14.43 -10.66
C GLU A 212 -11.41 15.94 -10.51
N TYR A 213 -12.45 16.69 -10.18
CA TYR A 213 -12.41 18.16 -10.13
C TYR A 213 -12.47 18.74 -8.71
N GLY A 214 -12.40 17.88 -7.69
CA GLY A 214 -12.51 18.29 -6.30
C GLY A 214 -13.94 18.38 -5.79
N GLU A 215 -14.90 18.72 -6.65
CA GLU A 215 -16.32 18.72 -6.27
C GLU A 215 -16.76 17.32 -5.83
N GLY A 216 -17.31 17.23 -4.62
CA GLY A 216 -17.71 15.98 -4.01
C GLY A 216 -16.55 15.12 -3.49
N SER A 217 -15.30 15.59 -3.50
CA SER A 217 -14.19 14.92 -2.84
C SER A 217 -14.37 14.91 -1.33
N PHE A 218 -14.02 13.78 -0.69
CA PHE A 218 -14.17 13.62 0.75
C PHE A 218 -13.19 12.58 1.30
N ILE A 219 -13.04 12.58 2.61
CA ILE A 219 -12.47 11.48 3.38
C ILE A 219 -13.52 11.02 4.39
N ALA A 220 -13.69 9.72 4.57
CA ALA A 220 -14.71 9.16 5.44
C ALA A 220 -14.18 8.00 6.25
N ALA A 221 -14.76 7.81 7.44
CA ALA A 221 -14.53 6.65 8.27
C ALA A 221 -15.84 5.88 8.50
N VAL A 222 -15.74 4.57 8.42
CA VAL A 222 -16.81 3.66 8.79
C VAL A 222 -16.39 2.81 9.98
N ASP A 223 -17.36 2.44 10.82
CA ASP A 223 -17.14 1.56 11.96
C ASP A 223 -16.79 0.14 11.49
N LYS A 224 -15.71 -0.42 11.99
CA LYS A 224 -15.19 -1.75 11.58
C LYS A 224 -16.20 -2.89 11.76
N LYS A 225 -17.06 -2.83 12.76
CA LYS A 225 -17.99 -3.91 13.09
C LYS A 225 -19.27 -3.85 12.27
N THR A 226 -19.74 -2.64 11.98
CA THR A 226 -21.08 -2.43 11.40
C THR A 226 -21.06 -1.88 9.98
N GLY A 227 -19.94 -1.29 9.53
CA GLY A 227 -19.85 -0.58 8.25
C GLY A 227 -20.60 0.74 8.21
N LYS A 228 -21.18 1.20 9.33
CA LYS A 228 -21.87 2.50 9.40
C LYS A 228 -20.87 3.63 9.35
N GLU A 229 -21.18 4.67 8.58
CA GLU A 229 -20.38 5.88 8.55
C GLU A 229 -20.35 6.54 9.93
N VAL A 230 -19.16 6.86 10.42
CA VAL A 230 -18.92 7.51 11.71
C VAL A 230 -18.67 9.00 11.50
N TRP A 231 -17.83 9.33 10.51
CA TRP A 231 -17.60 10.71 10.12
C TRP A 231 -17.27 10.80 8.63
N ARG A 232 -17.58 11.97 8.05
CA ARG A 232 -17.23 12.34 6.67
C ARG A 232 -16.81 13.80 6.67
N VAL A 233 -15.72 14.10 5.95
CA VAL A 233 -15.20 15.46 5.79
C VAL A 233 -15.03 15.74 4.31
N SER A 234 -15.65 16.80 3.83
CA SER A 234 -15.45 17.30 2.46
C SER A 234 -14.02 17.79 2.29
N ARG A 235 -13.45 17.52 1.13
CA ARG A 235 -12.09 17.93 0.74
C ARG A 235 -12.18 18.78 -0.51
N ASP A 236 -11.56 19.95 -0.49
CA ASP A 236 -11.34 20.75 -1.69
C ASP A 236 -10.04 20.29 -2.35
N GLN A 237 -10.06 19.07 -2.88
CA GLN A 237 -8.92 18.41 -3.52
C GLN A 237 -9.37 17.73 -4.79
N ARG A 238 -8.63 17.97 -5.88
CA ARG A 238 -8.79 17.20 -7.10
C ARG A 238 -8.34 15.75 -6.86
N ARG A 239 -8.65 14.86 -7.80
CA ARG A 239 -8.35 13.42 -7.73
C ARG A 239 -6.94 13.11 -7.23
N SER A 240 -6.85 12.14 -6.35
CA SER A 240 -5.63 11.51 -5.90
C SER A 240 -5.82 9.99 -5.77
N TRP A 241 -4.71 9.26 -5.73
CA TRP A 241 -4.69 7.80 -5.58
C TRP A 241 -3.84 7.36 -4.38
N ALA A 242 -3.21 8.32 -3.72
CA ALA A 242 -2.38 8.04 -2.55
C ALA A 242 -3.21 7.46 -1.41
N THR A 243 -2.67 6.44 -0.76
CA THR A 243 -3.23 5.92 0.48
C THR A 243 -2.78 6.81 1.64
N PRO A 244 -3.69 7.27 2.53
CA PRO A 244 -3.33 8.02 3.71
C PRO A 244 -2.35 7.29 4.61
N LEU A 245 -1.45 8.00 5.28
CA LEU A 245 -0.50 7.45 6.22
C LEU A 245 -0.86 7.84 7.66
N LEU A 246 -0.99 6.85 8.54
CA LEU A 246 -1.14 7.05 9.98
C LEU A 246 0.23 7.16 10.64
N ILE A 247 0.45 8.20 11.43
CA ILE A 247 1.71 8.48 12.09
C ILE A 247 1.45 8.81 13.56
N LYS A 248 2.05 8.04 14.44
CA LYS A 248 2.02 8.35 15.88
C LYS A 248 3.15 9.31 16.21
N THR A 249 2.80 10.51 16.66
CA THR A 249 3.75 11.48 17.22
C THR A 249 3.77 11.40 18.75
N ALA A 250 4.61 12.19 19.40
CA ALA A 250 4.61 12.27 20.87
C ALA A 250 3.31 12.86 21.44
N GLN A 251 2.62 13.69 20.66
CA GLN A 251 1.42 14.43 21.11
C GLN A 251 0.11 13.74 20.69
N ARG A 252 0.07 13.13 19.51
CA ARG A 252 -1.16 12.61 18.92
C ARG A 252 -0.89 11.64 17.77
N THR A 253 -1.91 10.97 17.28
CA THR A 253 -1.86 10.31 15.96
C THR A 253 -2.31 11.30 14.91
N GLU A 254 -1.57 11.36 13.79
CA GLU A 254 -1.87 12.16 12.61
C GLU A 254 -2.13 11.24 11.43
N MET A 255 -3.10 11.58 10.61
CA MET A 255 -3.36 10.93 9.33
C MET A 255 -3.04 11.92 8.21
N VAL A 256 -1.93 11.68 7.53
CA VAL A 256 -1.47 12.56 6.45
C VAL A 256 -1.95 12.05 5.09
N THR A 257 -2.57 12.95 4.34
CA THR A 257 -3.09 12.72 3.00
C THR A 257 -2.32 13.55 1.98
N SER A 258 -2.01 12.97 0.84
CA SER A 258 -1.45 13.70 -0.30
C SER A 258 -2.57 14.23 -1.20
N GLY A 259 -2.43 15.46 -1.67
CA GLY A 259 -3.35 16.07 -2.62
C GLY A 259 -2.61 17.01 -3.56
N PRO A 260 -3.15 17.30 -4.76
CA PRO A 260 -2.51 18.19 -5.71
C PRO A 260 -2.47 19.64 -5.21
N ASP A 261 -3.50 20.06 -4.50
CA ASP A 261 -3.66 21.45 -4.06
C ASP A 261 -3.16 21.65 -2.63
N LYS A 262 -3.37 20.67 -1.73
CA LYS A 262 -2.87 20.66 -0.35
C LYS A 262 -2.46 19.25 0.10
N ILE A 263 -1.42 19.19 0.92
CA ILE A 263 -1.13 18.07 1.81
C ILE A 263 -1.85 18.40 3.11
N ILE A 264 -2.66 17.48 3.62
CA ILE A 264 -3.48 17.74 4.80
C ILE A 264 -3.28 16.62 5.83
N SER A 265 -3.08 17.02 7.08
CA SER A 265 -3.12 16.12 8.22
C SER A 265 -4.46 16.21 8.94
N TYR A 266 -5.02 15.07 9.27
CA TYR A 266 -6.28 14.95 10.00
C TYR A 266 -6.09 14.20 11.33
N ASP A 267 -6.95 14.50 12.28
CA ASP A 267 -7.21 13.64 13.42
C ASP A 267 -8.00 12.42 12.92
N PRO A 268 -7.42 11.20 12.95
CA PRO A 268 -8.09 10.03 12.36
C PRO A 268 -9.36 9.60 13.12
N SER A 269 -9.54 10.04 14.36
CA SER A 269 -10.73 9.70 15.15
C SER A 269 -11.96 10.53 14.78
N THR A 270 -11.76 11.75 14.28
CA THR A 270 -12.83 12.73 14.02
C THR A 270 -12.89 13.25 12.60
N GLY A 271 -11.82 13.09 11.82
CA GLY A 271 -11.65 13.71 10.52
C GLY A 271 -11.31 15.21 10.58
N ARG A 272 -11.12 15.80 11.77
CA ARG A 272 -10.78 17.21 11.92
C ARG A 272 -9.38 17.49 11.34
N GLU A 273 -9.27 18.53 10.50
CA GLU A 273 -8.00 19.00 9.99
C GLU A 273 -7.11 19.50 11.15
N LEU A 274 -5.88 19.04 11.18
CA LEU A 274 -4.86 19.42 12.16
C LEU A 274 -3.94 20.50 11.60
N TRP A 275 -3.45 20.26 10.37
CA TRP A 275 -2.64 21.21 9.62
C TRP A 275 -2.75 20.95 8.12
N SER A 276 -2.41 21.95 7.33
CA SER A 276 -2.25 21.83 5.88
C SER A 276 -0.91 22.44 5.42
N ALA A 277 -0.44 21.97 4.27
CA ALA A 277 0.77 22.45 3.61
C ALA A 277 0.53 22.50 2.10
N PRO A 278 1.42 23.19 1.32
CA PRO A 278 1.30 23.23 -0.13
C PRO A 278 1.24 21.84 -0.74
N GLY A 279 0.36 21.64 -1.71
CA GLY A 279 0.21 20.38 -2.43
C GLY A 279 1.31 20.13 -3.46
N VAL A 280 1.28 18.95 -4.03
CA VAL A 280 2.30 18.50 -4.99
C VAL A 280 2.01 18.93 -6.43
N ILE A 281 0.90 19.64 -6.68
CA ILE A 281 0.47 20.27 -7.95
C ILE A 281 0.08 19.26 -9.06
N SER A 282 0.61 18.06 -9.02
CA SER A 282 0.44 17.00 -10.00
C SER A 282 -0.50 15.90 -9.47
N ASN A 283 -0.74 14.85 -10.27
CA ASN A 283 -1.50 13.68 -9.82
C ASN A 283 -0.77 12.98 -8.65
N PRO A 284 -1.26 13.03 -7.41
CA PRO A 284 -0.61 12.39 -6.27
C PRO A 284 -0.98 10.90 -6.23
N ILE A 285 -0.15 10.07 -6.83
CA ILE A 285 -0.27 8.62 -6.79
C ILE A 285 0.60 8.04 -5.66
N PRO A 286 1.87 8.50 -5.48
CA PRO A 286 2.71 7.99 -4.40
C PRO A 286 2.11 8.27 -3.02
N SER A 287 2.06 7.25 -2.17
CA SER A 287 1.64 7.39 -0.77
C SER A 287 2.75 8.03 0.06
N PRO A 288 2.41 8.84 1.08
CA PRO A 288 3.39 9.41 2.01
C PRO A 288 4.19 8.34 2.75
N VAL A 289 5.39 8.69 3.20
CA VAL A 289 6.18 7.91 4.17
C VAL A 289 6.66 8.84 5.28
N ALA A 290 6.95 8.30 6.47
CA ALA A 290 7.36 9.12 7.60
C ALA A 290 8.46 8.47 8.45
N GLY A 291 9.25 9.31 9.08
CA GLY A 291 10.26 8.96 10.07
C GLY A 291 11.03 10.18 10.53
N GLN A 292 11.78 10.09 11.61
CA GLN A 292 12.61 11.18 12.15
C GLN A 292 11.80 12.47 12.45
N GLY A 293 10.53 12.34 12.82
CA GLY A 293 9.63 13.48 13.07
C GLY A 293 9.18 14.22 11.81
N LEU A 294 9.43 13.66 10.62
CA LEU A 294 9.07 14.21 9.32
C LEU A 294 8.11 13.29 8.58
N VAL A 295 7.28 13.87 7.73
CA VAL A 295 6.55 13.15 6.67
C VAL A 295 7.06 13.61 5.31
N PHE A 296 7.22 12.66 4.40
CA PHE A 296 7.69 12.88 3.04
C PHE A 296 6.55 12.60 2.06
N VAL A 297 6.22 13.59 1.24
CA VAL A 297 5.15 13.52 0.24
C VAL A 297 5.73 13.84 -1.13
N THR A 298 5.42 13.03 -2.12
CA THR A 298 5.99 13.15 -3.47
C THR A 298 4.94 13.05 -4.57
N ALA A 299 5.20 13.67 -5.71
CA ALA A 299 4.54 13.40 -6.98
C ALA A 299 5.50 13.69 -8.14
N GLY A 300 5.26 13.06 -9.29
CA GLY A 300 6.23 13.10 -10.39
C GLY A 300 5.65 13.04 -11.80
N SER A 301 4.36 13.40 -12.02
CA SER A 301 3.81 13.44 -13.37
C SER A 301 4.28 14.71 -14.12
N ASP A 302 3.43 15.70 -14.29
CA ASP A 302 3.75 16.94 -15.02
C ASP A 302 4.69 17.84 -14.22
N THR A 303 4.51 17.87 -12.90
CA THR A 303 5.36 18.61 -11.96
C THR A 303 6.01 17.62 -11.01
N LYS A 304 7.33 17.71 -10.88
CA LYS A 304 8.11 16.90 -9.94
C LYS A 304 8.21 17.62 -8.63
N ARG A 305 7.77 17.00 -7.55
CA ARG A 305 7.78 17.57 -6.20
C ARG A 305 8.01 16.50 -5.15
N ALA A 306 8.84 16.85 -4.17
CA ALA A 306 8.94 16.15 -2.91
C ALA A 306 9.03 17.19 -1.79
N PHE A 307 8.35 16.93 -0.68
CA PHE A 307 8.39 17.79 0.51
C PHE A 307 8.75 16.94 1.73
N ALA A 308 9.56 17.48 2.62
CA ALA A 308 9.69 17.03 3.99
C ALA A 308 9.00 18.04 4.91
N ILE A 309 8.00 17.57 5.64
CA ILE A 309 7.17 18.40 6.51
C ILE A 309 7.31 17.87 7.94
N ARG A 310 7.57 18.76 8.88
CA ARG A 310 7.64 18.43 10.31
C ARG A 310 6.26 18.11 10.85
N LEU A 311 6.15 16.97 11.50
CA LEU A 311 4.94 16.52 12.17
C LEU A 311 4.68 17.32 13.47
N GLY A 312 3.44 17.28 13.97
CA GLY A 312 3.05 17.98 15.20
C GLY A 312 2.65 19.44 14.99
N GLY A 313 2.69 19.95 13.75
CA GLY A 313 2.24 21.31 13.42
C GLY A 313 0.74 21.55 13.62
N SER A 314 0.27 22.77 13.43
CA SER A 314 -1.14 23.17 13.44
C SER A 314 -1.41 24.31 12.46
N GLY A 315 -2.62 24.33 11.87
CA GLY A 315 -3.03 25.35 10.91
C GLY A 315 -2.29 25.26 9.57
N ASP A 316 -2.15 26.38 8.87
CA ASP A 316 -1.44 26.45 7.58
C ASP A 316 0.08 26.52 7.80
N LEU A 317 0.81 25.55 7.26
CA LEU A 317 2.26 25.45 7.36
C LEU A 317 3.01 26.10 6.18
N ALA A 318 2.29 26.70 5.23
CA ALA A 318 2.92 27.40 4.10
C ALA A 318 3.84 28.52 4.60
N GLY A 319 5.09 28.56 4.12
CA GLY A 319 6.08 29.57 4.51
C GLY A 319 6.61 29.47 5.94
N THR A 320 6.23 28.42 6.69
CA THR A 320 6.77 28.18 8.04
C THR A 320 8.00 27.27 8.01
N SER A 321 8.74 27.20 9.12
CA SER A 321 9.87 26.29 9.32
C SER A 321 9.46 24.80 9.41
N ASN A 322 8.16 24.50 9.42
CA ASN A 322 7.68 23.13 9.34
C ASN A 322 7.87 22.52 7.95
N LEU A 323 7.92 23.33 6.89
CA LEU A 323 8.37 22.89 5.56
C LEU A 323 9.91 22.86 5.56
N VAL A 324 10.48 21.70 5.94
CA VAL A 324 11.91 21.56 6.22
C VAL A 324 12.75 21.68 4.96
N TRP A 325 12.35 20.99 3.89
CA TRP A 325 12.95 21.08 2.58
C TRP A 325 11.97 20.69 1.47
N SER A 326 12.29 21.10 0.26
CA SER A 326 11.61 20.67 -0.96
C SER A 326 12.62 20.25 -2.03
N TYR A 327 12.19 19.33 -2.91
CA TYR A 327 13.00 18.81 -4.01
C TYR A 327 12.12 18.65 -5.25
N ASP A 328 12.63 19.06 -6.42
CA ASP A 328 11.85 19.19 -7.66
C ASP A 328 12.38 18.37 -8.84
N LYS A 329 13.28 17.41 -8.58
CA LYS A 329 13.91 16.57 -9.61
C LYS A 329 13.77 15.08 -9.26
N GLY A 330 13.70 14.20 -10.29
CA GLY A 330 13.81 12.76 -10.08
C GLY A 330 12.77 12.12 -9.16
N THR A 331 11.59 12.75 -8.99
CA THR A 331 10.50 12.18 -8.20
C THR A 331 9.71 11.17 -9.01
N ALA A 332 9.18 10.16 -8.34
CA ALA A 332 8.38 9.10 -8.95
C ALA A 332 6.99 9.61 -9.38
N TYR A 333 6.46 9.06 -10.47
CA TYR A 333 5.06 9.27 -10.86
C TYR A 333 4.13 8.30 -10.14
N VAL A 334 4.44 7.00 -10.16
CA VAL A 334 3.59 5.96 -9.57
C VAL A 334 4.19 5.36 -8.29
N PRO A 335 5.45 4.89 -8.26
CA PRO A 335 6.00 4.25 -7.07
C PRO A 335 6.05 5.20 -5.88
N SER A 336 5.59 4.73 -4.72
CA SER A 336 5.78 5.47 -3.47
C SER A 336 7.25 5.50 -3.07
N PRO A 337 7.74 6.56 -2.42
CA PRO A 337 9.10 6.58 -1.89
C PRO A 337 9.29 5.56 -0.77
N ILE A 338 10.53 5.26 -0.41
CA ILE A 338 10.82 4.51 0.80
C ILE A 338 11.85 5.25 1.65
N LEU A 339 11.51 5.42 2.93
CA LEU A 339 12.45 5.93 3.92
C LEU A 339 13.09 4.72 4.61
N TYR A 340 14.39 4.52 4.41
CA TYR A 340 15.11 3.44 5.03
C TYR A 340 16.36 3.96 5.73
N ASN A 341 16.44 3.73 7.05
CA ASN A 341 17.39 4.38 7.93
C ASN A 341 17.31 5.92 7.80
N ASP A 342 18.40 6.58 7.44
CA ASP A 342 18.49 8.04 7.32
C ASP A 342 18.24 8.55 5.90
N TYR A 343 17.85 7.68 4.97
CA TYR A 343 17.76 8.00 3.56
C TYR A 343 16.37 7.80 2.98
N LEU A 344 15.92 8.79 2.23
CA LEU A 344 14.73 8.71 1.39
C LEU A 344 15.14 8.29 -0.03
N TYR A 345 14.56 7.21 -0.52
CA TYR A 345 14.79 6.73 -1.87
C TYR A 345 13.57 6.99 -2.73
N LEU A 346 13.81 7.67 -3.84
CA LEU A 346 12.85 7.93 -4.89
C LEU A 346 13.24 7.10 -6.10
N VAL A 347 12.31 6.34 -6.67
CA VAL A 347 12.50 5.65 -7.95
C VAL A 347 11.53 6.21 -8.97
N THR A 348 12.05 6.73 -10.07
CA THR A 348 11.18 7.15 -11.17
C THR A 348 10.65 5.93 -11.90
N ASP A 349 9.53 6.09 -12.61
CA ASP A 349 8.97 5.05 -13.49
C ASP A 349 9.94 4.62 -14.61
N ALA A 350 10.99 5.39 -14.90
CA ALA A 350 12.06 5.03 -15.82
C ALA A 350 13.32 4.44 -15.14
N GLY A 351 13.23 4.07 -13.86
CA GLY A 351 14.31 3.38 -13.12
C GLY A 351 15.47 4.26 -12.66
N ALA A 352 15.34 5.59 -12.68
CA ALA A 352 16.29 6.47 -12.01
C ALA A 352 16.02 6.48 -10.50
N ILE A 353 17.05 6.23 -9.69
CA ILE A 353 17.00 6.25 -8.23
C ILE A 353 17.69 7.52 -7.74
N THR A 354 17.01 8.26 -6.88
CA THR A 354 17.59 9.38 -6.12
C THR A 354 17.60 9.01 -4.64
N CYS A 355 18.77 9.04 -4.01
CA CYS A 355 18.95 8.87 -2.57
C CYS A 355 19.16 10.23 -1.93
N ILE A 356 18.32 10.59 -0.97
CA ILE A 356 18.29 11.87 -0.28
C ILE A 356 18.49 11.63 1.21
N GLU A 357 19.35 12.40 1.86
CA GLU A 357 19.43 12.44 3.32
C GLU A 357 18.13 13.03 3.87
N ALA A 358 17.38 12.23 4.61
CA ALA A 358 16.00 12.55 4.96
C ALA A 358 15.83 13.84 5.78
N GLY A 359 16.74 14.08 6.73
CA GLY A 359 16.67 15.24 7.61
C GLY A 359 17.01 16.57 6.94
N THR A 360 17.84 16.58 5.89
CA THR A 360 18.40 17.80 5.28
C THR A 360 17.95 18.05 3.85
N GLY A 361 17.47 17.02 3.14
CA GLY A 361 17.14 17.12 1.72
C GLY A 361 18.36 17.07 0.79
N LYS A 362 19.57 16.82 1.34
CA LYS A 362 20.78 16.69 0.55
C LYS A 362 20.73 15.44 -0.32
N VAL A 363 20.89 15.59 -1.63
CA VAL A 363 21.06 14.47 -2.54
C VAL A 363 22.41 13.81 -2.28
N ILE A 364 22.39 12.56 -1.90
CA ILE A 364 23.59 11.75 -1.62
C ILE A 364 24.13 11.17 -2.90
N TYR A 365 23.24 10.55 -3.71
CA TYR A 365 23.58 10.07 -5.04
C TYR A 365 22.35 10.01 -5.94
N GLN A 366 22.61 9.92 -7.22
CA GLN A 366 21.65 9.52 -8.25
C GLN A 366 22.26 8.37 -9.06
N THR A 367 21.47 7.35 -9.33
CA THR A 367 21.87 6.20 -10.13
C THR A 367 20.69 5.72 -10.97
N ARG A 368 20.92 4.72 -11.82
CA ARG A 368 19.88 4.14 -12.64
C ARG A 368 19.95 2.62 -12.55
N ILE A 369 18.82 1.97 -12.48
CA ILE A 369 18.69 0.52 -12.62
C ILE A 369 18.96 0.17 -14.09
N PRO A 370 19.98 -0.65 -14.39
CA PRO A 370 20.33 -1.04 -15.77
C PRO A 370 19.20 -1.86 -16.40
N MET A 371 18.95 -1.64 -17.68
CA MET A 371 18.03 -2.44 -18.51
C MET A 371 16.62 -2.66 -17.93
N ALA A 372 16.24 -1.89 -16.93
CA ALA A 372 14.90 -1.99 -16.40
C ALA A 372 13.90 -1.29 -17.30
N ALA A 373 12.72 -1.88 -17.45
CA ALA A 373 11.60 -1.31 -18.16
C ALA A 373 11.01 -0.12 -17.36
N ARG A 374 9.82 -0.27 -16.85
CA ARG A 374 9.14 0.75 -16.04
C ARG A 374 8.90 0.23 -14.63
N PHE A 375 8.65 1.16 -13.72
CA PHE A 375 8.32 0.86 -12.33
C PHE A 375 6.95 1.41 -11.99
N THR A 376 6.06 0.53 -11.53
CA THR A 376 4.76 0.85 -10.94
C THR A 376 4.73 0.38 -9.48
N ALA A 377 5.32 -0.78 -9.18
CA ALA A 377 5.42 -1.32 -7.84
C ALA A 377 6.26 -0.40 -6.94
N SER A 378 5.77 -0.14 -5.74
CA SER A 378 6.53 0.59 -4.72
C SER A 378 7.60 -0.30 -4.09
N PRO A 379 8.79 0.23 -3.80
CA PRO A 379 9.86 -0.53 -3.19
C PRO A 379 9.54 -0.96 -1.76
N VAL A 380 10.17 -2.04 -1.33
CA VAL A 380 10.16 -2.55 0.06
C VAL A 380 11.57 -2.75 0.56
N ALA A 381 11.79 -2.63 1.88
CA ALA A 381 13.12 -2.76 2.48
C ALA A 381 13.17 -3.84 3.56
N PHE A 382 14.31 -4.51 3.68
CA PHE A 382 14.61 -5.56 4.67
C PHE A 382 16.12 -5.77 4.80
N GLU A 383 16.62 -6.10 5.97
CA GLU A 383 18.00 -6.52 6.22
C GLU A 383 19.08 -5.67 5.51
N GLY A 384 18.99 -4.35 5.56
CA GLY A 384 19.95 -3.47 4.90
C GLY A 384 19.80 -3.35 3.37
N LYS A 385 18.71 -3.88 2.80
CA LYS A 385 18.45 -3.99 1.36
C LYS A 385 17.14 -3.32 0.98
N ILE A 386 17.05 -2.87 -0.26
CA ILE A 386 15.82 -2.31 -0.85
C ILE A 386 15.53 -3.08 -2.14
N LEU A 387 14.33 -3.64 -2.22
CA LEU A 387 13.83 -4.37 -3.38
C LEU A 387 13.00 -3.46 -4.26
N PHE A 388 13.37 -3.36 -5.52
CA PHE A 388 12.61 -2.74 -6.60
C PHE A 388 12.14 -3.82 -7.57
N VAL A 389 10.90 -3.76 -8.02
CA VAL A 389 10.34 -4.69 -9.02
C VAL A 389 9.83 -3.89 -10.20
N SER A 390 10.29 -4.23 -11.41
CA SER A 390 9.90 -3.58 -12.67
C SER A 390 8.60 -4.16 -13.21
N GLU A 391 7.99 -3.44 -14.17
CA GLU A 391 6.79 -3.90 -14.88
C GLU A 391 7.03 -5.17 -15.71
N ASP A 392 8.27 -5.48 -16.09
CA ASP A 392 8.63 -6.72 -16.80
C ASP A 392 8.78 -7.92 -15.84
N GLY A 393 8.72 -7.69 -14.52
CA GLY A 393 8.90 -8.72 -13.51
C GLY A 393 10.35 -8.94 -13.07
N ASP A 394 11.27 -8.11 -13.56
CA ASP A 394 12.64 -8.09 -13.07
C ASP A 394 12.69 -7.40 -11.71
N SER A 395 13.51 -7.94 -10.85
CA SER A 395 13.65 -7.46 -9.47
C SER A 395 15.10 -7.12 -9.18
N PHE A 396 15.33 -5.95 -8.58
CA PHE A 396 16.67 -5.44 -8.28
C PHE A 396 16.78 -5.18 -6.78
N ILE A 397 17.83 -5.73 -6.18
CA ILE A 397 18.12 -5.53 -4.77
C ILE A 397 19.28 -4.54 -4.66
N LEU A 398 18.96 -3.36 -4.14
CA LEU A 398 19.91 -2.30 -3.84
C LEU A 398 20.32 -2.40 -2.37
N LYS A 399 21.62 -2.22 -2.09
CA LYS A 399 22.12 -2.01 -0.73
C LYS A 399 21.60 -0.67 -0.20
N GLY A 400 20.98 -0.68 0.98
CA GLY A 400 20.57 0.54 1.67
C GLY A 400 21.79 1.28 2.24
N GLY A 401 21.85 2.60 2.03
CA GLY A 401 22.92 3.44 2.53
C GLY A 401 23.40 4.48 1.51
N PRO A 402 24.53 5.15 1.81
CA PRO A 402 25.01 6.29 1.04
C PRO A 402 25.75 5.93 -0.25
N THR A 403 25.95 4.64 -0.53
CA THR A 403 26.68 4.18 -1.72
C THR A 403 25.75 3.34 -2.60
N PRO A 404 25.55 3.68 -3.89
CA PRO A 404 24.70 2.89 -4.77
C PRO A 404 25.40 1.58 -5.14
N GLU A 405 24.80 0.45 -4.75
CA GLU A 405 25.29 -0.89 -5.07
C GLU A 405 24.10 -1.80 -5.34
N ILE A 406 23.97 -2.31 -6.57
CA ILE A 406 23.00 -3.34 -6.91
C ILE A 406 23.61 -4.69 -6.54
N LEU A 407 23.04 -5.34 -5.53
CA LEU A 407 23.52 -6.61 -5.02
C LEU A 407 23.10 -7.78 -5.91
N ASN A 408 21.85 -7.75 -6.39
CA ASN A 408 21.26 -8.83 -7.19
C ASN A 408 20.26 -8.29 -8.18
N ALA A 409 20.13 -8.98 -9.31
CA ALA A 409 19.06 -8.85 -10.28
C ALA A 409 18.40 -10.24 -10.46
N ASN A 410 17.09 -10.29 -10.37
CA ASN A 410 16.30 -11.52 -10.39
C ASN A 410 15.12 -11.36 -11.35
N ALA A 411 14.59 -12.45 -11.89
CA ALA A 411 13.46 -12.43 -12.81
C ALA A 411 12.36 -13.41 -12.38
N LEU A 412 11.10 -13.04 -12.66
CA LEU A 412 9.92 -13.89 -12.43
C LEU A 412 9.33 -14.42 -13.74
N GLY A 413 9.65 -13.80 -14.88
CA GLY A 413 9.16 -14.20 -16.20
C GLY A 413 7.72 -13.79 -16.52
N GLU A 414 7.14 -12.85 -15.74
CA GLU A 414 5.84 -12.25 -16.06
C GLU A 414 5.73 -10.82 -15.54
N PRO A 415 4.83 -9.98 -16.09
CA PRO A 415 4.67 -8.61 -15.67
C PRO A 415 4.25 -8.47 -14.20
N VAL A 416 4.78 -7.44 -13.51
CA VAL A 416 4.48 -7.12 -12.11
C VAL A 416 4.13 -5.64 -11.96
N TYR A 417 2.96 -5.38 -11.35
CA TYR A 417 2.50 -4.02 -11.03
C TYR A 417 2.27 -3.82 -9.54
N ALA A 418 2.00 -4.91 -8.81
CA ALA A 418 1.75 -4.90 -7.37
C ALA A 418 3.05 -4.80 -6.58
N SER A 419 3.02 -4.09 -5.45
CA SER A 419 4.16 -4.02 -4.54
C SER A 419 4.33 -5.33 -3.76
N PRO A 420 5.58 -5.78 -3.50
CA PRO A 420 5.84 -6.99 -2.74
C PRO A 420 5.36 -6.90 -1.29
N ALA A 421 5.14 -8.06 -0.67
CA ALA A 421 4.98 -8.22 0.77
C ALA A 421 6.11 -9.08 1.33
N ILE A 422 6.60 -8.73 2.51
CA ILE A 422 7.69 -9.45 3.18
C ILE A 422 7.19 -10.00 4.52
N VAL A 423 7.35 -11.31 4.70
CA VAL A 423 7.01 -12.02 5.91
C VAL A 423 8.18 -12.94 6.29
N PRO A 424 8.18 -13.60 7.47
CA PRO A 424 9.33 -14.38 7.93
C PRO A 424 9.91 -15.32 6.87
N GLY A 425 11.16 -15.05 6.44
CA GLY A 425 11.92 -15.82 5.47
C GLY A 425 11.32 -15.88 4.05
N ARG A 426 10.36 -14.99 3.70
CA ARG A 426 9.65 -15.06 2.42
C ARG A 426 9.38 -13.68 1.83
N ILE A 427 9.34 -13.64 0.50
CA ILE A 427 8.82 -12.52 -0.29
C ILE A 427 7.61 -13.04 -1.09
N LEU A 428 6.49 -12.30 -1.01
CA LEU A 428 5.34 -12.53 -1.86
C LEU A 428 5.31 -11.47 -2.95
N ILE A 429 5.28 -11.89 -4.21
CA ILE A 429 5.16 -10.99 -5.37
C ILE A 429 3.97 -11.43 -6.19
N ARG A 430 3.04 -10.50 -6.41
CA ARG A 430 1.92 -10.71 -7.32
C ARG A 430 2.32 -10.27 -8.72
N GLY A 431 2.46 -11.24 -9.63
CA GLY A 431 2.52 -11.03 -11.05
C GLY A 431 1.14 -10.78 -11.65
N GLN A 432 1.08 -10.62 -12.97
CA GLN A 432 -0.17 -10.43 -13.69
C GLN A 432 -1.10 -11.65 -13.56
N ASP A 433 -0.54 -12.85 -13.71
CA ASP A 433 -1.29 -14.10 -13.78
C ASP A 433 -1.11 -14.97 -12.53
N ASN A 434 -0.06 -14.74 -11.72
CA ASN A 434 0.28 -15.59 -10.59
C ASN A 434 0.65 -14.80 -9.33
N LEU A 435 0.49 -15.45 -8.18
CA LEU A 435 1.13 -15.07 -6.92
C LEU A 435 2.33 -15.99 -6.68
N TYR A 436 3.50 -15.39 -6.47
CA TYR A 436 4.75 -16.09 -6.16
C TYR A 436 5.09 -15.98 -4.68
N CYS A 437 5.57 -17.07 -4.11
CA CYS A 437 6.26 -17.08 -2.83
C CYS A 437 7.71 -17.46 -3.04
N ILE A 438 8.61 -16.58 -2.67
CA ILE A 438 10.05 -16.74 -2.78
C ILE A 438 10.57 -17.06 -1.38
N ALA A 439 11.34 -18.17 -1.23
CA ALA A 439 11.94 -18.60 0.03
C ALA A 439 13.26 -19.29 -0.22
N ASN A 440 14.23 -19.11 0.68
CA ASN A 440 15.54 -19.75 0.58
C ASN A 440 15.43 -21.29 0.61
N GLY A 441 16.26 -21.97 -0.18
CA GLY A 441 16.33 -23.44 -0.23
C GLY A 441 15.15 -24.11 -0.92
N ALA A 442 14.23 -23.36 -1.51
CA ALA A 442 13.15 -23.92 -2.31
C ALA A 442 13.67 -24.31 -3.70
N SER A 443 13.52 -25.56 -4.06
CA SER A 443 13.68 -26.07 -5.42
C SER A 443 12.31 -26.46 -5.98
N LYS A 444 12.06 -26.22 -7.28
CA LYS A 444 10.88 -26.75 -7.96
C LYS A 444 10.79 -28.27 -7.68
N LYS A 445 9.72 -28.70 -7.00
CA LYS A 445 9.33 -30.10 -7.00
C LYS A 445 8.63 -30.42 -8.32
#